data_fae0ed183c3af5ed976cfbe963ae53b7
#
_entry.id   fae0ed183c3af5ed976cfbe963ae53b7
#
_cell.length_a   1.000
_cell.length_b   1.000
_cell.length_c   1.000
_cell.angle_alpha   90.00
_cell.angle_beta   90.00
_cell.angle_gamma   90.00
#
_symmetry.space_group_name_H-M   'P 1'
#
loop_
_entity.id
_entity.type
_entity.pdbx_description
1 polymer ?
#
loop_
_entity_poly.entity_id
_entity_poly.type
_entity_poly.pdbx_seq_one_letter_code
_entity_poly.pdbx_strand_id
1 'polypeptide(L)'
;MMAYEDILKWSGVVGVAAVIAVARPANADPRAVVELFTSQGCSSCPPADKILGELAQDPSVIALSMPIDYWDYLGWKDTLADSRFSARQKAYSQVRGDRDVYTPQVIVNGETHVISSDRAGIENAMRDTRKSGDVMSVPVSMTVSGKQLNVSVGAPHANHTAGQNASHGEVWICAVSKAVPIAIGRGENRGREVVYHNVVRNWLKVGDWTGAAGNWSVPMENIARDGVDAAIVYLQNGTREKPGPMLGAAYTSLH
;
A
#
# COMPACT_ATOMS: atom_id res chain seq x y z
N MET A 1 -71.68 -31.25 42.53
CA MET A 1 -70.86 -30.34 43.32
C MET A 1 -69.55 -30.12 42.50
N MET A 2 -69.37 -28.89 42.08
CA MET A 2 -68.40 -28.48 41.00
C MET A 2 -66.99 -28.50 41.51
N ALA A 3 -66.06 -29.09 40.65
CA ALA A 3 -64.64 -28.89 40.81
C ALA A 3 -64.17 -27.92 39.76
N TYR A 4 -63.43 -26.86 40.21
CA TYR A 4 -62.83 -25.84 39.37
C TYR A 4 -61.41 -26.26 38.98
N GLU A 5 -61.14 -26.31 37.67
CA GLU A 5 -59.80 -26.54 37.14
C GLU A 5 -59.11 -25.21 36.91
N ASP A 6 -57.92 -24.98 37.58
CA ASP A 6 -57.04 -23.87 37.36
C ASP A 6 -56.14 -24.08 36.13
N ILE A 7 -56.35 -23.27 35.09
CA ILE A 7 -55.50 -23.27 33.89
C ILE A 7 -54.36 -22.28 34.14
N LEU A 8 -53.16 -22.83 34.37
CA LEU A 8 -51.91 -22.07 34.43
C LEU A 8 -51.50 -21.62 33.01
N LYS A 9 -51.57 -20.33 32.73
CA LYS A 9 -51.06 -19.72 31.51
C LYS A 9 -49.55 -19.46 31.65
N TRP A 10 -48.77 -20.25 30.92
CA TRP A 10 -47.33 -19.97 30.74
C TRP A 10 -47.15 -18.88 29.67
N SER A 11 -46.74 -17.67 30.07
CA SER A 11 -46.33 -16.63 29.17
C SER A 11 -44.85 -16.77 28.91
N GLY A 12 -44.51 -17.36 27.76
CA GLY A 12 -43.14 -17.44 27.29
C GLY A 12 -42.64 -16.07 26.81
N VAL A 13 -41.67 -15.50 27.53
CA VAL A 13 -40.94 -14.32 27.08
C VAL A 13 -39.87 -14.77 26.08
N VAL A 14 -40.12 -14.51 24.80
CA VAL A 14 -39.09 -14.69 23.75
C VAL A 14 -38.15 -13.51 23.82
N GLY A 15 -36.98 -13.71 24.42
CA GLY A 15 -35.91 -12.73 24.41
C GLY A 15 -35.28 -12.64 23.01
N VAL A 16 -35.55 -11.57 22.29
CA VAL A 16 -34.84 -11.24 21.06
C VAL A 16 -33.43 -10.72 21.44
N ALA A 17 -32.42 -11.57 21.28
CA ALA A 17 -31.03 -11.16 21.37
C ALA A 17 -30.68 -10.27 20.16
N ALA A 18 -30.59 -8.94 20.38
CA ALA A 18 -30.09 -8.02 19.38
C ALA A 18 -28.59 -8.27 19.20
N VAL A 19 -28.19 -8.83 18.06
CA VAL A 19 -26.81 -8.90 17.65
C VAL A 19 -26.39 -7.49 17.25
N ILE A 20 -25.70 -6.80 18.15
CA ILE A 20 -25.05 -5.52 17.85
C ILE A 20 -23.87 -5.84 16.92
N ALA A 21 -24.07 -5.67 15.62
CA ALA A 21 -22.98 -5.64 14.65
C ALA A 21 -22.13 -4.41 14.96
N VAL A 22 -20.99 -4.61 15.61
CA VAL A 22 -19.98 -3.55 15.76
C VAL A 22 -19.47 -3.24 14.35
N ALA A 23 -19.97 -2.16 13.77
CA ALA A 23 -19.44 -1.62 12.51
C ALA A 23 -17.97 -1.26 12.78
N ARG A 24 -17.03 -2.02 12.18
CA ARG A 24 -15.65 -1.60 12.08
C ARG A 24 -15.63 -0.27 11.32
N PRO A 25 -14.82 0.71 11.76
CA PRO A 25 -14.65 1.90 10.95
C PRO A 25 -14.21 1.45 9.55
N ALA A 26 -14.98 1.82 8.54
CA ALA A 26 -14.57 1.66 7.17
C ALA A 26 -13.29 2.50 7.03
N ASN A 27 -12.13 1.85 6.86
CA ASN A 27 -10.95 2.56 6.40
C ASN A 27 -11.39 3.23 5.09
N ALA A 28 -11.30 4.56 5.05
CA ALA A 28 -11.59 5.28 3.82
C ALA A 28 -10.69 4.70 2.73
N ASP A 29 -11.26 4.45 1.55
CA ASP A 29 -10.49 3.95 0.42
C ASP A 29 -9.31 4.90 0.16
N PRO A 30 -8.09 4.40 0.01
CA PRO A 30 -6.94 5.24 -0.24
C PRO A 30 -7.15 6.09 -1.48
N ARG A 31 -6.78 7.37 -1.39
CA ARG A 31 -6.87 8.29 -2.54
C ARG A 31 -5.64 8.23 -3.44
N ALA A 32 -4.52 7.70 -2.94
CA ALA A 32 -3.27 7.60 -3.68
C ALA A 32 -2.30 6.57 -3.10
N VAL A 33 -1.43 6.05 -3.98
CA VAL A 33 -0.19 5.37 -3.62
C VAL A 33 0.98 6.25 -4.04
N VAL A 34 1.91 6.48 -3.11
CA VAL A 34 3.12 7.27 -3.29
C VAL A 34 4.32 6.38 -3.02
N GLU A 35 5.17 6.15 -4.01
CA GLU A 35 6.39 5.37 -3.91
C GLU A 35 7.60 6.29 -3.94
N LEU A 36 8.41 6.27 -2.90
CA LEU A 36 9.66 7.03 -2.81
C LEU A 36 10.85 6.09 -3.04
N PHE A 37 11.57 6.30 -4.13
CA PHE A 37 12.88 5.70 -4.37
C PHE A 37 13.95 6.57 -3.73
N THR A 38 14.58 6.05 -2.68
CA THR A 38 15.50 6.76 -1.79
C THR A 38 16.75 5.94 -1.51
N SER A 39 17.75 6.49 -0.83
CA SER A 39 18.91 5.75 -0.34
C SER A 39 19.57 6.47 0.84
N GLN A 40 20.11 5.70 1.78
CA GLN A 40 20.97 6.20 2.86
C GLN A 40 22.23 6.87 2.32
N GLY A 41 22.72 6.48 1.14
CA GLY A 41 23.89 7.06 0.48
C GLY A 41 23.64 8.38 -0.26
N CYS A 42 22.40 8.79 -0.43
CA CYS A 42 22.00 9.96 -1.21
C CYS A 42 21.83 11.19 -0.31
N SER A 43 22.68 12.21 -0.47
CA SER A 43 22.69 13.43 0.38
C SER A 43 21.44 14.30 0.24
N SER A 44 20.75 14.24 -0.89
CA SER A 44 19.51 14.99 -1.15
C SER A 44 18.23 14.22 -0.74
N CYS A 45 18.36 12.96 -0.30
CA CYS A 45 17.20 12.11 0.05
C CYS A 45 16.51 12.45 1.38
N PRO A 46 17.19 12.82 2.48
CA PRO A 46 16.55 12.99 3.79
C PRO A 46 15.35 13.94 3.83
N PRO A 47 15.30 15.07 3.09
CA PRO A 47 14.09 15.90 3.03
C PRO A 47 12.88 15.17 2.41
N ALA A 48 13.10 14.32 1.42
CA ALA A 48 12.06 13.52 0.79
C ALA A 48 11.54 12.41 1.72
N ASP A 49 12.45 11.77 2.46
CA ASP A 49 12.09 10.76 3.46
C ASP A 49 11.21 11.37 4.56
N LYS A 50 11.50 12.60 4.97
CA LYS A 50 10.67 13.35 5.92
C LYS A 50 9.26 13.62 5.35
N ILE A 51 9.16 14.09 4.11
CA ILE A 51 7.87 14.34 3.44
C ILE A 51 7.06 13.03 3.33
N LEU A 52 7.71 11.92 2.98
CA LEU A 52 7.06 10.61 2.95
C LEU A 52 6.53 10.21 4.32
N GLY A 53 7.30 10.46 5.39
CA GLY A 53 6.87 10.24 6.77
C GLY A 53 5.63 11.04 7.16
N GLU A 54 5.53 12.29 6.69
CA GLU A 54 4.34 13.12 6.89
C GLU A 54 3.14 12.60 6.09
N LEU A 55 3.35 12.16 4.84
CA LEU A 55 2.30 11.54 4.01
C LEU A 55 1.81 10.22 4.61
N ALA A 56 2.68 9.45 5.24
CA ALA A 56 2.33 8.19 5.90
C ALA A 56 1.39 8.37 7.12
N GLN A 57 1.23 9.60 7.63
CA GLN A 57 0.25 9.92 8.68
C GLN A 57 -1.16 10.17 8.13
N ASP A 58 -1.31 10.41 6.82
CA ASP A 58 -2.61 10.56 6.18
C ASP A 58 -3.20 9.17 5.87
N PRO A 59 -4.28 8.74 6.55
CA PRO A 59 -4.86 7.41 6.34
C PRO A 59 -5.43 7.20 4.92
N SER A 60 -5.62 8.27 4.17
CA SER A 60 -6.06 8.22 2.77
C SER A 60 -4.90 8.08 1.77
N VAL A 61 -3.64 8.07 2.23
CA VAL A 61 -2.45 7.94 1.38
C VAL A 61 -1.67 6.70 1.76
N ILE A 62 -1.40 5.85 0.79
CA ILE A 62 -0.44 4.75 0.94
C ILE A 62 0.92 5.27 0.52
N ALA A 63 1.77 5.56 1.50
CA ALA A 63 3.15 5.98 1.28
C ALA A 63 4.10 4.78 1.46
N LEU A 64 4.99 4.54 0.50
CA LEU A 64 5.94 3.43 0.47
C LEU A 64 7.36 3.94 0.30
N SER A 65 8.27 3.60 1.21
CA SER A 65 9.70 3.79 1.03
C SER A 65 10.31 2.56 0.36
N MET A 66 10.98 2.77 -0.77
CA MET A 66 11.65 1.77 -1.58
C MET A 66 13.13 2.11 -1.74
N PRO A 67 13.99 1.76 -0.77
CA PRO A 67 15.41 2.07 -0.81
C PRO A 67 16.11 1.29 -1.93
N ILE A 68 16.84 2.02 -2.78
CA ILE A 68 17.59 1.48 -3.93
C ILE A 68 19.06 1.23 -3.57
N ASP A 69 19.72 0.35 -4.32
CA ASP A 69 21.07 -0.15 -4.03
C ASP A 69 22.19 0.48 -4.86
N TYR A 70 21.88 1.26 -5.88
CA TYR A 70 22.91 1.77 -6.78
C TYR A 70 23.77 2.91 -6.23
N TRP A 71 23.59 3.33 -4.96
CA TRP A 71 24.47 4.24 -4.23
C TRP A 71 25.47 3.52 -3.31
N ASP A 72 25.34 2.20 -3.14
CA ASP A 72 26.16 1.41 -2.21
C ASP A 72 27.67 1.48 -2.49
N TYR A 73 28.04 1.74 -3.74
CA TYR A 73 29.45 1.89 -4.16
C TYR A 73 30.17 3.12 -3.55
N LEU A 74 29.43 4.09 -2.97
CA LEU A 74 30.00 5.28 -2.35
C LEU A 74 30.53 5.05 -0.92
N GLY A 75 30.70 3.78 -0.51
CA GLY A 75 31.33 3.40 0.75
C GLY A 75 30.40 3.27 1.96
N TRP A 76 29.10 3.36 1.73
CA TRP A 76 28.04 3.01 2.70
C TRP A 76 27.02 2.09 2.06
N LYS A 77 26.90 0.87 2.57
CA LYS A 77 25.87 -0.06 2.12
C LYS A 77 24.55 0.28 2.81
N ASP A 78 23.53 0.60 2.03
CA ASP A 78 22.18 0.82 2.54
C ASP A 78 21.58 -0.50 3.05
N THR A 79 21.32 -0.58 4.35
CA THR A 79 20.83 -1.79 5.02
C THR A 79 19.36 -2.12 4.72
N LEU A 80 18.65 -1.17 4.09
CA LEU A 80 17.25 -1.31 3.72
C LEU A 80 17.06 -1.51 2.21
N ALA A 81 18.14 -1.33 1.41
CA ALA A 81 18.08 -1.40 -0.04
C ALA A 81 17.79 -2.80 -0.57
N ASP A 82 17.05 -2.82 -1.68
CA ASP A 82 16.77 -4.03 -2.44
C ASP A 82 16.89 -3.74 -3.95
N SER A 83 17.66 -4.54 -4.67
CA SER A 83 17.86 -4.40 -6.12
C SER A 83 16.56 -4.50 -6.93
N ARG A 84 15.52 -5.14 -6.37
CA ARG A 84 14.18 -5.19 -6.97
C ARG A 84 13.54 -3.79 -7.06
N PHE A 85 13.85 -2.88 -6.12
CA PHE A 85 13.36 -1.50 -6.15
C PHE A 85 14.08 -0.67 -7.19
N SER A 86 15.39 -0.85 -7.35
CA SER A 86 16.15 -0.26 -8.47
C SER A 86 15.58 -0.72 -9.83
N ALA A 87 15.28 -2.02 -9.97
CA ALA A 87 14.65 -2.55 -11.17
C ALA A 87 13.23 -1.97 -11.40
N ARG A 88 12.42 -1.81 -10.35
CA ARG A 88 11.09 -1.19 -10.41
C ARG A 88 11.17 0.26 -10.86
N GLN A 89 12.07 1.04 -10.29
CA GLN A 89 12.31 2.43 -10.69
C GLN A 89 12.68 2.53 -12.17
N LYS A 90 13.57 1.65 -12.62
CA LYS A 90 13.96 1.55 -14.05
C LYS A 90 12.79 1.16 -14.94
N ALA A 91 11.92 0.25 -14.52
CA ALA A 91 10.73 -0.13 -15.28
C ALA A 91 9.79 1.07 -15.48
N TYR A 92 9.56 1.88 -14.44
CA TYR A 92 8.80 3.14 -14.58
C TYR A 92 9.44 4.11 -15.59
N SER A 93 10.75 4.31 -15.54
CA SER A 93 11.43 5.21 -16.46
C SER A 93 11.35 4.74 -17.92
N GLN A 94 11.34 3.43 -18.14
CA GLN A 94 11.16 2.84 -19.47
C GLN A 94 9.75 3.03 -20.00
N VAL A 95 8.72 2.86 -19.16
CA VAL A 95 7.33 3.09 -19.54
C VAL A 95 7.08 4.56 -19.89
N ARG A 96 7.64 5.50 -19.12
CA ARG A 96 7.57 6.93 -19.41
C ARG A 96 8.36 7.32 -20.69
N GLY A 97 9.37 6.53 -21.06
CA GLY A 97 10.21 6.78 -22.24
C GLY A 97 11.33 7.79 -22.03
N ASP A 98 11.40 8.46 -20.87
CA ASP A 98 12.47 9.42 -20.52
C ASP A 98 13.76 8.72 -20.09
N ARG A 99 13.67 7.49 -19.59
CA ARG A 99 14.78 6.69 -19.04
C ARG A 99 15.49 7.33 -17.84
N ASP A 100 14.91 8.35 -17.25
CA ASP A 100 15.47 9.06 -16.10
C ASP A 100 15.30 8.25 -14.82
N VAL A 101 16.43 7.98 -14.18
CA VAL A 101 16.54 7.28 -12.88
C VAL A 101 17.42 8.12 -11.97
N TYR A 102 16.85 8.62 -10.90
CA TYR A 102 17.52 9.48 -9.92
C TYR A 102 16.95 9.31 -8.52
N THR A 103 17.65 9.77 -7.51
CA THR A 103 17.14 9.85 -6.14
C THR A 103 17.35 11.25 -5.56
N PRO A 104 16.41 11.67 -4.71
CA PRO A 104 15.15 11.03 -4.38
C PRO A 104 14.11 11.20 -5.52
N GLN A 105 13.40 10.14 -5.88
CA GLN A 105 12.35 10.17 -6.90
C GLN A 105 11.04 9.67 -6.31
N VAL A 106 9.96 10.42 -6.48
CA VAL A 106 8.60 10.01 -6.12
C VAL A 106 7.83 9.60 -7.37
N ILE A 107 7.17 8.43 -7.32
CA ILE A 107 6.16 8.02 -8.28
C ILE A 107 4.79 8.08 -7.59
N VAL A 108 3.85 8.75 -8.21
CA VAL A 108 2.47 8.90 -7.73
C VAL A 108 1.54 8.07 -8.59
N ASN A 109 0.80 7.18 -7.94
CA ASN A 109 -0.21 6.30 -8.53
C ASN A 109 0.27 5.47 -9.72
N GLY A 110 1.59 5.19 -9.79
CA GLY A 110 2.20 4.43 -10.87
C GLY A 110 2.32 5.16 -12.21
N GLU A 111 1.96 6.45 -12.28
CA GLU A 111 1.88 7.22 -13.53
C GLU A 111 2.89 8.36 -13.60
N THR A 112 2.92 9.21 -12.60
CA THR A 112 3.64 10.48 -12.64
C THR A 112 4.82 10.50 -11.69
N HIS A 113 6.00 10.91 -12.17
CA HIS A 113 7.13 11.20 -11.31
C HIS A 113 7.15 12.67 -10.88
N VAL A 114 7.58 12.92 -9.66
CA VAL A 114 7.67 14.27 -9.08
C VAL A 114 9.02 14.43 -8.38
N ILE A 115 9.54 15.65 -8.39
CA ILE A 115 10.68 16.03 -7.56
C ILE A 115 10.25 15.91 -6.10
N SER A 116 10.88 15.03 -5.37
CA SER A 116 10.42 14.53 -4.07
C SER A 116 10.53 15.53 -2.91
N SER A 117 11.25 16.65 -3.09
CA SER A 117 11.29 17.75 -2.12
C SER A 117 10.13 18.75 -2.29
N ASP A 118 9.29 18.57 -3.32
CA ASP A 118 8.12 19.41 -3.60
C ASP A 118 6.83 18.73 -3.12
N ARG A 119 6.44 18.96 -1.86
CA ARG A 119 5.19 18.46 -1.30
C ARG A 119 3.96 18.92 -2.10
N ALA A 120 3.94 20.18 -2.54
CA ALA A 120 2.82 20.69 -3.32
C ALA A 120 2.70 20.00 -4.68
N GLY A 121 3.84 19.72 -5.33
CA GLY A 121 3.90 18.91 -6.54
C GLY A 121 3.36 17.50 -6.35
N ILE A 122 3.69 16.83 -5.23
CA ILE A 122 3.16 15.51 -4.90
C ILE A 122 1.63 15.56 -4.72
N GLU A 123 1.11 16.53 -3.96
CA GLU A 123 -0.33 16.72 -3.75
C GLU A 123 -1.07 17.03 -5.07
N ASN A 124 -0.45 17.83 -5.95
CA ASN A 124 -1.00 18.09 -7.28
C ASN A 124 -1.05 16.81 -8.12
N ALA A 125 0.03 16.04 -8.15
CA ALA A 125 0.09 14.77 -8.88
C ALA A 125 -0.94 13.76 -8.37
N MET A 126 -1.17 13.67 -7.05
CA MET A 126 -2.24 12.83 -6.49
C MET A 126 -3.64 13.24 -6.97
N ARG A 127 -3.90 14.54 -7.15
CA ARG A 127 -5.17 15.03 -7.68
C ARG A 127 -5.30 14.81 -9.19
N ASP A 128 -4.21 15.05 -9.91
CA ASP A 128 -4.23 15.05 -11.38
C ASP A 128 -4.31 13.62 -11.94
N THR A 129 -3.58 12.67 -11.37
CA THR A 129 -3.63 11.26 -11.77
C THR A 129 -5.02 10.64 -11.57
N ARG A 130 -5.78 11.10 -10.58
CA ARG A 130 -7.17 10.62 -10.38
C ARG A 130 -8.17 11.09 -11.44
N LYS A 131 -7.82 12.11 -12.22
CA LYS A 131 -8.70 12.63 -13.30
C LYS A 131 -8.83 11.65 -14.46
N SER A 132 -7.90 10.70 -14.62
CA SER A 132 -7.97 9.66 -15.65
C SER A 132 -9.16 8.72 -15.45
N GLY A 133 -9.69 8.62 -14.24
CA GLY A 133 -10.79 7.72 -13.89
C GLY A 133 -10.36 6.28 -13.63
N ASP A 134 -9.16 5.86 -14.00
CA ASP A 134 -8.64 4.51 -13.78
C ASP A 134 -8.00 4.36 -12.40
N VAL A 135 -7.31 5.41 -11.94
CA VAL A 135 -6.60 5.42 -10.65
C VAL A 135 -7.56 5.26 -9.48
N MET A 136 -7.30 4.27 -8.62
CA MET A 136 -8.12 3.95 -7.44
C MET A 136 -9.60 3.67 -7.76
N SER A 137 -9.88 3.09 -8.94
CA SER A 137 -11.23 2.78 -9.42
C SER A 137 -11.71 1.38 -9.03
N VAL A 138 -10.83 0.53 -8.53
CA VAL A 138 -11.13 -0.86 -8.17
C VAL A 138 -11.08 -1.02 -6.64
N PRO A 139 -12.16 -1.52 -6.03
CA PRO A 139 -12.16 -1.82 -4.59
C PRO A 139 -11.13 -2.89 -4.25
N VAL A 140 -10.27 -2.60 -3.29
CA VAL A 140 -9.29 -3.55 -2.76
C VAL A 140 -9.45 -3.59 -1.25
N SER A 141 -9.49 -4.79 -0.69
CA SER A 141 -9.54 -4.97 0.76
C SER A 141 -8.64 -6.11 1.21
N MET A 142 -8.31 -6.09 2.50
CA MET A 142 -7.40 -7.05 3.10
C MET A 142 -7.81 -7.36 4.53
N THR A 143 -7.80 -8.62 4.92
CA THR A 143 -8.12 -9.07 6.28
C THR A 143 -7.15 -10.15 6.74
N VAL A 144 -6.74 -10.08 8.01
CA VAL A 144 -5.98 -11.14 8.66
C VAL A 144 -6.98 -12.10 9.32
N SER A 145 -6.89 -13.39 9.02
CA SER A 145 -7.70 -14.44 9.63
C SER A 145 -6.81 -15.63 9.99
N GLY A 146 -6.58 -15.84 11.28
CA GLY A 146 -5.65 -16.84 11.77
C GLY A 146 -4.24 -16.65 11.20
N LYS A 147 -3.74 -17.63 10.48
CA LYS A 147 -2.40 -17.59 9.84
C LYS A 147 -2.42 -17.18 8.37
N GLN A 148 -3.51 -16.56 7.91
CA GLN A 148 -3.67 -16.15 6.52
C GLN A 148 -3.96 -14.65 6.43
N LEU A 149 -3.35 -14.01 5.45
CA LEU A 149 -3.74 -12.72 4.94
C LEU A 149 -4.59 -12.93 3.69
N ASN A 150 -5.87 -12.53 3.77
CA ASN A 150 -6.82 -12.66 2.68
C ASN A 150 -6.95 -11.31 1.97
N VAL A 151 -6.82 -11.32 0.66
CA VAL A 151 -6.95 -10.17 -0.22
C VAL A 151 -8.18 -10.35 -1.08
N SER A 152 -9.02 -9.33 -1.16
CA SER A 152 -10.16 -9.28 -2.08
C SER A 152 -10.01 -8.06 -2.99
N VAL A 153 -10.16 -8.29 -4.27
CA VAL A 153 -10.17 -7.25 -5.31
C VAL A 153 -11.51 -7.33 -6.02
N GLY A 154 -12.21 -6.20 -6.10
CA GLY A 154 -13.52 -6.12 -6.76
C GLY A 154 -13.42 -6.02 -8.28
N ALA A 155 -14.58 -5.84 -8.92
CA ALA A 155 -14.67 -5.33 -10.28
C ALA A 155 -14.58 -3.79 -10.25
N PRO A 156 -14.20 -3.11 -11.35
CA PRO A 156 -14.22 -1.65 -11.44
C PRO A 156 -15.62 -1.10 -11.13
N HIS A 157 -15.69 0.06 -10.49
CA HIS A 157 -16.98 0.70 -10.22
C HIS A 157 -17.70 1.07 -11.54
N ALA A 158 -18.97 0.67 -11.67
CA ALA A 158 -19.77 0.87 -12.89
C ALA A 158 -19.94 2.34 -13.34
N ASN A 159 -19.74 3.31 -12.43
CA ASN A 159 -19.86 4.74 -12.70
C ASN A 159 -18.55 5.41 -13.14
N HIS A 160 -17.45 4.70 -13.10
CA HIS A 160 -16.23 5.16 -13.73
C HIS A 160 -16.31 4.73 -15.21
N THR A 161 -16.26 5.70 -16.10
CA THR A 161 -15.81 5.45 -17.47
C THR A 161 -14.37 4.99 -17.34
N ALA A 162 -14.20 3.77 -16.80
CA ALA A 162 -12.92 3.09 -16.78
C ALA A 162 -12.45 3.16 -18.23
N GLY A 163 -11.39 3.90 -18.46
CA GLY A 163 -10.75 3.88 -19.76
C GLY A 163 -10.56 2.40 -20.07
N GLN A 164 -10.69 1.99 -21.30
CA GLN A 164 -10.65 0.59 -21.74
C GLN A 164 -9.42 -0.18 -21.29
N ASN A 165 -8.57 0.42 -20.45
CA ASN A 165 -7.28 -0.07 -19.98
C ASN A 165 -7.33 -0.80 -18.62
N ALA A 166 -8.35 -0.60 -17.78
CA ALA A 166 -8.46 -1.27 -16.48
C ALA A 166 -9.08 -2.68 -16.60
N SER A 167 -8.59 -3.50 -17.52
CA SER A 167 -9.10 -4.86 -17.76
C SER A 167 -8.20 -5.96 -17.22
N HIS A 168 -6.99 -5.63 -16.77
CA HIS A 168 -6.02 -6.57 -16.21
C HIS A 168 -5.03 -5.83 -15.31
N GLY A 169 -4.39 -6.58 -14.44
CA GLY A 169 -3.35 -6.05 -13.55
C GLY A 169 -2.75 -7.12 -12.66
N GLU A 170 -1.74 -6.73 -11.92
CA GLU A 170 -1.07 -7.58 -10.95
C GLU A 170 -1.42 -7.14 -9.53
N VAL A 171 -1.73 -8.12 -8.67
CA VAL A 171 -1.97 -7.92 -7.24
C VAL A 171 -0.67 -8.14 -6.48
N TRP A 172 -0.23 -7.14 -5.74
CA TRP A 172 1.01 -7.14 -4.99
C TRP A 172 0.78 -6.90 -3.52
N ILE A 173 1.56 -7.55 -2.67
CA ILE A 173 1.64 -7.28 -1.23
C ILE A 173 3.02 -6.72 -0.91
N CYS A 174 3.04 -5.62 -0.15
CA CYS A 174 4.21 -5.08 0.52
C CYS A 174 4.09 -5.32 2.02
N ALA A 175 5.00 -6.09 2.59
CA ALA A 175 5.21 -6.13 4.03
C ALA A 175 6.08 -4.95 4.43
N VAL A 176 5.64 -4.11 5.36
CA VAL A 176 6.32 -2.84 5.68
C VAL A 176 6.67 -2.70 7.15
N SER A 177 7.80 -2.04 7.40
CA SER A 177 8.17 -1.50 8.71
C SER A 177 7.71 -0.05 8.78
N LYS A 178 6.85 0.30 9.75
CA LYS A 178 6.24 1.65 9.85
C LYS A 178 7.25 2.76 10.08
N ALA A 179 8.25 2.50 10.93
CA ALA A 179 9.30 3.46 11.24
C ALA A 179 10.62 2.73 11.53
N VAL A 180 11.66 3.07 10.79
CA VAL A 180 12.99 2.47 10.93
C VAL A 180 14.01 3.59 11.10
N PRO A 181 14.49 3.86 12.34
CA PRO A 181 15.58 4.80 12.57
C PRO A 181 16.92 4.18 12.15
N ILE A 182 17.70 4.92 11.37
CA ILE A 182 19.03 4.53 10.91
C ILE A 182 20.04 5.61 11.24
N ALA A 183 21.07 5.25 12.02
CA ALA A 183 22.26 6.08 12.21
C ALA A 183 23.25 5.77 11.08
N ILE A 184 23.51 6.75 10.21
CA ILE A 184 24.37 6.59 9.02
C ILE A 184 25.82 6.86 9.42
N GLY A 185 26.67 5.83 9.38
CA GLY A 185 28.04 5.87 9.85
C GLY A 185 29.08 6.37 8.83
N ARG A 186 28.75 6.32 7.51
CA ARG A 186 29.68 6.67 6.43
C ARG A 186 28.94 7.30 5.24
N GLY A 187 29.67 7.71 4.22
CA GLY A 187 29.14 8.33 3.00
C GLY A 187 28.71 9.80 3.23
N GLU A 188 27.96 10.35 2.28
CA GLU A 188 27.55 11.75 2.27
C GLU A 188 26.61 12.15 3.42
N ASN A 189 25.86 11.20 3.96
CA ASN A 189 24.96 11.39 5.11
C ASN A 189 25.59 11.00 6.46
N ARG A 190 26.92 10.82 6.52
CA ARG A 190 27.60 10.43 7.76
C ARG A 190 27.21 11.30 8.95
N GLY A 191 26.90 10.65 10.07
CA GLY A 191 26.55 11.31 11.34
C GLY A 191 25.10 11.77 11.41
N ARG A 192 24.29 11.53 10.36
CA ARG A 192 22.84 11.79 10.41
C ARG A 192 22.11 10.58 10.96
N GLU A 193 21.02 10.84 11.66
CA GLU A 193 19.99 9.86 11.98
C GLU A 193 18.75 10.18 11.15
N VAL A 194 18.29 9.21 10.37
CA VAL A 194 17.13 9.34 9.48
C VAL A 194 16.11 8.28 9.85
N VAL A 195 14.84 8.69 9.99
CA VAL A 195 13.73 7.76 10.19
C VAL A 195 13.06 7.50 8.85
N TYR A 196 13.12 6.26 8.39
CA TYR A 196 12.42 5.81 7.18
C TYR A 196 11.04 5.30 7.55
N HIS A 197 10.01 5.67 6.77
CA HIS A 197 8.62 5.32 7.05
C HIS A 197 8.06 4.37 6.01
N ASN A 198 7.25 3.40 6.47
CA ASN A 198 6.63 2.36 5.62
C ASN A 198 7.64 1.73 4.65
N VAL A 199 8.79 1.34 5.21
CA VAL A 199 9.88 0.71 4.46
C VAL A 199 9.43 -0.66 3.97
N VAL A 200 9.44 -0.89 2.67
CA VAL A 200 9.09 -2.18 2.08
C VAL A 200 10.16 -3.21 2.41
N ARG A 201 9.81 -4.21 3.22
CA ARG A 201 10.70 -5.31 3.68
C ARG A 201 10.53 -6.56 2.83
N ASN A 202 9.35 -6.76 2.27
CA ASN A 202 9.08 -7.81 1.32
C ASN A 202 8.07 -7.31 0.29
N TRP A 203 8.26 -7.72 -0.95
CA TRP A 203 7.43 -7.35 -2.09
C TRP A 203 7.08 -8.60 -2.87
N LEU A 204 5.80 -9.00 -2.83
CA LEU A 204 5.32 -10.29 -3.30
C LEU A 204 4.16 -10.11 -4.27
N LYS A 205 4.27 -10.65 -5.49
CA LYS A 205 3.13 -10.83 -6.38
C LYS A 205 2.28 -11.99 -5.88
N VAL A 206 0.99 -11.77 -5.71
CA VAL A 206 0.05 -12.79 -5.21
C VAL A 206 -0.89 -13.32 -6.29
N GLY A 207 -1.04 -12.59 -7.39
CA GLY A 207 -1.83 -13.07 -8.52
C GLY A 207 -2.01 -12.05 -9.62
N ASP A 208 -2.72 -12.50 -10.66
CA ASP A 208 -3.14 -11.68 -11.78
C ASP A 208 -4.64 -11.40 -11.67
N TRP A 209 -5.02 -10.15 -11.89
CA TRP A 209 -6.40 -9.72 -11.95
C TRP A 209 -6.83 -9.50 -13.41
N THR A 210 -8.00 -10.01 -13.77
CA THR A 210 -8.50 -10.04 -15.16
C THR A 210 -9.77 -9.20 -15.36
N GLY A 211 -9.96 -8.15 -14.56
CA GLY A 211 -11.13 -7.28 -14.64
C GLY A 211 -12.34 -7.76 -13.82
N ALA A 212 -12.35 -9.00 -13.32
CA ALA A 212 -13.40 -9.56 -12.49
C ALA A 212 -12.99 -9.63 -11.02
N ALA A 213 -13.97 -9.71 -10.12
CA ALA A 213 -13.70 -9.89 -8.70
C ALA A 213 -12.87 -11.16 -8.45
N GLY A 214 -11.83 -11.04 -7.62
CA GLY A 214 -10.91 -12.12 -7.27
C GLY A 214 -10.52 -12.10 -5.80
N ASN A 215 -10.11 -13.27 -5.30
CA ASN A 215 -9.63 -13.42 -3.93
C ASN A 215 -8.34 -14.23 -3.92
N TRP A 216 -7.42 -13.82 -3.05
CA TRP A 216 -6.14 -14.49 -2.82
C TRP A 216 -5.91 -14.66 -1.33
N SER A 217 -5.27 -15.75 -0.95
CA SER A 217 -4.88 -16.01 0.44
C SER A 217 -3.39 -16.30 0.50
N VAL A 218 -2.69 -15.60 1.38
CA VAL A 218 -1.23 -15.72 1.55
C VAL A 218 -0.92 -16.09 2.98
N PRO A 219 -0.12 -17.15 3.22
CA PRO A 219 0.34 -17.49 4.56
C PRO A 219 1.07 -16.32 5.22
N MET A 220 0.75 -16.03 6.48
CA MET A 220 1.40 -14.95 7.24
C MET A 220 2.91 -15.15 7.35
N GLU A 221 3.41 -16.39 7.34
CA GLU A 221 4.85 -16.70 7.34
C GLU A 221 5.61 -16.14 6.12
N ASN A 222 4.91 -15.90 5.00
CA ASN A 222 5.49 -15.28 3.81
C ASN A 222 5.56 -13.75 3.93
N ILE A 223 4.88 -13.17 4.90
CA ILE A 223 4.69 -11.72 5.09
C ILE A 223 5.32 -11.25 6.39
N ALA A 224 4.97 -11.91 7.50
CA ALA A 224 5.45 -11.56 8.83
C ALA A 224 6.94 -11.92 8.97
N ARG A 225 7.75 -10.90 9.29
CA ARG A 225 9.18 -10.99 9.62
C ARG A 225 9.47 -10.03 10.74
N ASP A 226 10.61 -10.19 11.39
CA ASP A 226 11.04 -9.27 12.42
C ASP A 226 11.04 -7.82 11.89
N GLY A 227 10.41 -6.93 12.65
CA GLY A 227 10.28 -5.51 12.31
C GLY A 227 9.24 -5.18 11.23
N VAL A 228 8.40 -6.13 10.81
CA VAL A 228 7.25 -5.86 9.94
C VAL A 228 6.02 -5.56 10.78
N ASP A 229 5.44 -4.38 10.59
CA ASP A 229 4.33 -3.86 11.40
C ASP A 229 3.00 -3.88 10.67
N ALA A 230 3.04 -3.88 9.34
CA ALA A 230 1.85 -3.76 8.52
C ALA A 230 2.01 -4.44 7.16
N ALA A 231 0.89 -4.67 6.50
CA ALA A 231 0.82 -5.09 5.12
C ALA A 231 0.04 -4.06 4.30
N ILE A 232 0.51 -3.86 3.08
CA ILE A 232 -0.13 -3.04 2.06
C ILE A 232 -0.37 -3.93 0.86
N VAL A 233 -1.59 -3.92 0.32
CA VAL A 233 -1.89 -4.53 -0.97
C VAL A 233 -2.18 -3.43 -1.96
N TYR A 234 -1.72 -3.59 -3.20
CA TYR A 234 -2.17 -2.78 -4.32
C TYR A 234 -2.43 -3.63 -5.56
N LEU A 235 -3.38 -3.18 -6.34
CA LEU A 235 -3.63 -3.64 -7.69
C LEU A 235 -3.02 -2.62 -8.65
N GLN A 236 -2.11 -3.07 -9.52
CA GLN A 236 -1.48 -2.23 -10.53
C GLN A 236 -1.78 -2.75 -11.93
N ASN A 237 -2.20 -1.87 -12.83
CA ASN A 237 -2.33 -2.19 -14.25
C ASN A 237 -0.97 -2.53 -14.86
N GLY A 238 -0.97 -3.39 -15.86
CA GLY A 238 0.27 -3.82 -16.54
C GLY A 238 0.98 -4.95 -15.81
N THR A 239 2.29 -4.99 -15.92
CA THR A 239 3.16 -6.01 -15.33
C THR A 239 4.31 -5.37 -14.55
N ARG A 240 5.04 -6.19 -13.79
CA ARG A 240 6.25 -5.76 -13.09
C ARG A 240 7.25 -5.02 -14.00
N GLU A 241 7.41 -5.48 -15.25
CA GLU A 241 8.34 -4.92 -16.23
C GLU A 241 7.77 -3.72 -16.98
N LYS A 242 6.44 -3.58 -16.99
CA LYS A 242 5.70 -2.48 -17.62
C LYS A 242 4.60 -1.99 -16.68
N PRO A 243 4.99 -1.37 -15.54
CA PRO A 243 4.02 -0.90 -14.55
C PRO A 243 3.19 0.27 -15.09
N GLY A 244 1.88 0.20 -14.90
CA GLY A 244 0.92 1.23 -15.24
C GLY A 244 0.28 1.85 -13.98
N PRO A 245 -0.93 2.42 -14.13
CA PRO A 245 -1.68 3.04 -13.03
C PRO A 245 -1.96 2.09 -11.86
N MET A 246 -1.97 2.64 -10.64
CA MET A 246 -2.49 1.97 -9.45
C MET A 246 -4.02 2.01 -9.48
N LEU A 247 -4.65 0.85 -9.65
CA LEU A 247 -6.10 0.72 -9.79
C LEU A 247 -6.82 0.66 -8.44
N GLY A 248 -6.14 0.25 -7.39
CA GLY A 248 -6.69 0.17 -6.05
C GLY A 248 -5.64 -0.27 -5.04
N ALA A 249 -5.87 0.02 -3.76
CA ALA A 249 -4.97 -0.37 -2.70
C ALA A 249 -5.67 -0.46 -1.35
N ALA A 250 -5.07 -1.18 -0.40
CA ALA A 250 -5.51 -1.24 0.98
C ALA A 250 -4.33 -1.40 1.93
N TYR A 251 -4.55 -1.01 3.18
CA TYR A 251 -3.58 -1.10 4.28
C TYR A 251 -4.19 -1.87 5.45
N THR A 252 -3.39 -2.69 6.13
CA THR A 252 -3.76 -3.30 7.41
C THR A 252 -2.57 -3.36 8.36
N SER A 253 -2.80 -3.08 9.65
CA SER A 253 -1.83 -3.38 10.70
C SER A 253 -1.80 -4.88 10.94
N LEU A 254 -0.61 -5.43 11.26
CA LEU A 254 -0.44 -6.85 11.57
C LEU A 254 -0.41 -7.12 13.08
N HIS A 255 -0.50 -6.05 13.90
CA HIS A 255 -0.50 -6.09 15.38
C HIS A 255 -1.69 -5.32 15.92
#